data_8bfbae8c9f3294a9653897e281d38f7b
#
_entry.id   8bfbae8c9f3294a9653897e281d38f7b
#
_cell.length_a   1.000
_cell.length_b   1.000
_cell.length_c   1.000
_cell.angle_alpha   90.00
_cell.angle_beta   90.00
_cell.angle_gamma   90.00
#
_symmetry.space_group_name_H-M   'P 1'
#
loop_
_entity.id
_entity.type
_entity.pdbx_description
1 polymer ?
#
loop_
_entity_poly.entity_id
_entity_poly.type
_entity_poly.pdbx_seq_one_letter_code
_entity_poly.pdbx_strand_id
1 'polypeptide(L)'
;WDKENPFDLGEGWGGEPWSQKEMPLDEGLVKETAKSCETAIVIIGRTAGEEQDNRLEAGSYLLSDDEIAMLTVVRKHFKKVVLLLNVGNIIDMTDINRIAPDAVLYVWQGGMTGGKGTADVLTGKVSPSGKLPDTIAYKASDYPSDANFGREENRDIYAEDIYVGYRYFETFAKEKVLYPFGFGLS
;
A
#
# COMPACT_ATOMS: atom_id res chain seq x y z
N TRP A 1 10.35 15.44 16.82
CA TRP A 1 10.52 14.35 15.88
C TRP A 1 11.24 14.81 14.59
N ASP A 2 10.65 15.71 13.82
CA ASP A 2 11.16 16.14 12.51
C ASP A 2 12.61 16.65 12.52
N LYS A 3 13.05 17.27 13.63
CA LYS A 3 14.44 17.72 13.78
C LYS A 3 15.43 16.56 13.95
N GLU A 4 14.98 15.45 14.55
CA GLU A 4 15.81 14.27 14.82
C GLU A 4 15.67 13.21 13.73
N ASN A 5 14.59 13.28 12.95
CA ASN A 5 14.30 12.38 11.85
C ASN A 5 13.93 13.21 10.61
N PRO A 6 14.90 13.90 10.00
CA PRO A 6 14.64 14.69 8.80
C PRO A 6 14.20 13.78 7.65
N PHE A 7 13.44 14.37 6.72
CA PHE A 7 13.06 13.67 5.50
C PHE A 7 14.32 13.22 4.73
N ASP A 8 14.40 11.93 4.43
CA ASP A 8 15.50 11.34 3.69
C ASP A 8 15.25 11.50 2.19
N LEU A 9 16.10 12.29 1.54
CA LEU A 9 16.05 12.51 0.09
C LEU A 9 16.88 11.47 -0.69
N GLY A 10 17.59 10.59 0.03
CA GLY A 10 18.54 9.67 -0.59
C GLY A 10 19.76 10.36 -1.20
N GLU A 11 20.55 9.58 -1.89
CA GLU A 11 21.72 10.08 -2.62
C GLU A 11 21.54 9.88 -4.13
N GLY A 12 21.67 10.97 -4.87
CA GLY A 12 21.56 10.94 -6.33
C GLY A 12 20.13 10.78 -6.85
N TRP A 13 20.01 10.52 -8.15
CA TRP A 13 18.74 10.31 -8.81
C TRP A 13 18.19 8.89 -8.49
N GLY A 14 16.93 8.82 -8.05
CA GLY A 14 16.30 7.55 -7.66
C GLY A 14 16.81 6.94 -6.34
N GLY A 15 17.60 7.70 -5.55
CA GLY A 15 18.16 7.24 -4.28
C GLY A 15 17.22 7.38 -3.07
N GLU A 16 16.02 7.92 -3.24
CA GLU A 16 15.04 8.05 -2.16
C GLU A 16 14.64 6.68 -1.60
N PRO A 17 14.52 6.53 -0.27
CA PRO A 17 14.03 5.30 0.32
C PRO A 17 12.56 5.05 -0.07
N TRP A 18 12.13 3.80 -0.10
CA TRP A 18 10.74 3.42 -0.41
C TRP A 18 9.71 4.07 0.51
N SER A 19 10.05 4.23 1.76
CA SER A 19 9.22 4.91 2.75
C SER A 19 10.07 5.76 3.67
N GLN A 20 9.48 6.81 4.20
CA GLN A 20 10.07 7.60 5.28
C GLN A 20 9.82 6.90 6.62
N LYS A 21 10.66 7.22 7.60
CA LYS A 21 10.47 6.71 8.95
C LYS A 21 9.18 7.27 9.56
N GLU A 22 8.31 6.39 10.03
CA GLU A 22 7.08 6.79 10.69
C GLU A 22 7.33 7.26 12.12
N MET A 23 6.57 8.28 12.55
CA MET A 23 6.59 8.72 13.93
C MET A 23 5.77 7.74 14.79
N PRO A 24 6.38 7.13 15.83
CA PRO A 24 5.63 6.28 16.75
C PRO A 24 4.46 7.04 17.40
N LEU A 25 3.28 6.47 17.38
CA LEU A 25 2.12 7.07 18.02
C LEU A 25 2.03 6.69 19.51
N ASP A 26 1.93 7.69 20.36
CA ASP A 26 1.60 7.48 21.77
C ASP A 26 0.15 7.02 21.93
N GLU A 27 -0.07 5.87 22.57
CA GLU A 27 -1.40 5.31 22.75
C GLU A 27 -2.32 6.23 23.58
N GLY A 28 -1.77 6.98 24.55
CA GLY A 28 -2.52 7.95 25.34
C GLY A 28 -3.07 9.08 24.49
N LEU A 29 -2.25 9.61 23.56
CA LEU A 29 -2.66 10.63 22.60
C LEU A 29 -3.77 10.11 21.68
N VAL A 30 -3.61 8.90 21.12
CA VAL A 30 -4.61 8.27 20.24
C VAL A 30 -5.95 8.09 20.98
N LYS A 31 -5.90 7.59 22.21
CA LYS A 31 -7.08 7.41 23.06
C LYS A 31 -7.78 8.73 23.40
N GLU A 32 -7.02 9.78 23.66
CA GLU A 32 -7.59 11.10 23.94
C GLU A 32 -8.27 11.69 22.69
N THR A 33 -7.61 11.61 21.54
CA THR A 33 -8.17 12.09 20.27
C THR A 33 -9.46 11.35 19.90
N ALA A 34 -9.51 10.04 20.14
CA ALA A 34 -10.69 9.22 19.86
C ALA A 34 -11.94 9.61 20.70
N LYS A 35 -11.80 10.40 21.76
CA LYS A 35 -12.95 10.94 22.49
C LYS A 35 -13.68 12.05 21.73
N SER A 36 -12.97 12.78 20.88
CA SER A 36 -13.51 13.92 20.11
C SER A 36 -13.82 13.57 18.65
N CYS A 37 -13.28 12.47 18.14
CA CYS A 37 -13.44 12.02 16.75
C CYS A 37 -13.80 10.54 16.69
N GLU A 38 -14.82 10.17 15.91
CA GLU A 38 -15.21 8.77 15.76
C GLU A 38 -14.46 8.05 14.64
N THR A 39 -13.95 8.81 13.66
CA THR A 39 -13.28 8.28 12.45
C THR A 39 -11.83 8.74 12.41
N ALA A 40 -10.94 7.80 12.22
CA ALA A 40 -9.55 8.07 11.89
C ALA A 40 -9.30 7.82 10.41
N ILE A 41 -8.50 8.67 9.79
CA ILE A 41 -7.95 8.46 8.45
C ILE A 41 -6.45 8.24 8.64
N VAL A 42 -5.97 7.08 8.21
CA VAL A 42 -4.55 6.73 8.25
C VAL A 42 -4.04 6.70 6.82
N ILE A 43 -2.87 7.27 6.59
CA ILE A 43 -2.24 7.29 5.27
C ILE A 43 -0.92 6.52 5.35
N ILE A 44 -0.75 5.54 4.48
CA ILE A 44 0.53 4.88 4.25
C ILE A 44 1.04 5.35 2.90
N GLY A 45 2.25 5.91 2.91
CA GLY A 45 2.91 6.43 1.72
C GLY A 45 4.09 5.58 1.29
N ARG A 46 4.35 5.59 -0.01
CA ARG A 46 5.59 5.11 -0.61
C ARG A 46 6.09 6.16 -1.59
N THR A 47 7.39 6.24 -1.76
CA THR A 47 7.98 7.07 -2.83
C THR A 47 7.58 6.54 -4.21
N ALA A 48 7.78 7.34 -5.24
CA ALA A 48 7.39 6.97 -6.61
C ALA A 48 8.03 5.68 -7.09
N GLY A 49 9.23 5.39 -6.62
CA GLY A 49 9.95 4.17 -6.99
C GLY A 49 10.37 4.13 -8.46
N GLU A 50 10.54 5.28 -9.10
CA GLU A 50 11.06 5.35 -10.46
C GLU A 50 12.43 4.68 -10.50
N GLU A 51 12.63 3.77 -11.45
CA GLU A 51 13.83 2.92 -11.56
C GLU A 51 14.06 1.99 -10.36
N GLN A 52 13.04 1.76 -9.53
CA GLN A 52 13.14 0.87 -8.38
C GLN A 52 11.98 -0.13 -8.39
N ASP A 53 12.33 -1.41 -8.33
CA ASP A 53 11.35 -2.48 -8.17
C ASP A 53 10.98 -2.68 -6.70
N ASN A 54 9.74 -3.07 -6.43
CA ASN A 54 9.35 -3.50 -5.09
C ASN A 54 10.26 -4.62 -4.58
N ARG A 55 10.60 -4.53 -3.29
CA ARG A 55 11.36 -5.56 -2.59
C ARG A 55 10.49 -6.18 -1.51
N LEU A 56 10.67 -7.48 -1.29
CA LEU A 56 9.98 -8.21 -0.21
C LEU A 56 10.60 -7.84 1.15
N GLU A 57 10.49 -6.57 1.51
CA GLU A 57 11.02 -6.01 2.76
C GLU A 57 10.09 -4.94 3.33
N ALA A 58 10.29 -4.66 4.63
CA ALA A 58 9.53 -3.66 5.36
C ALA A 58 9.72 -2.25 4.76
N GLY A 59 8.63 -1.51 4.61
CA GLY A 59 8.64 -0.16 4.02
C GLY A 59 8.67 -0.14 2.49
N SER A 60 8.83 -1.28 1.81
CA SER A 60 8.63 -1.46 0.37
C SER A 60 7.32 -2.21 0.12
N TYR A 61 7.37 -3.50 -0.21
CA TYR A 61 6.18 -4.33 -0.41
C TYR A 61 5.46 -4.65 0.90
N LEU A 62 6.19 -4.90 1.98
CA LEU A 62 5.63 -5.16 3.30
C LEU A 62 5.45 -3.87 4.11
N LEU A 63 4.48 -3.86 5.02
CA LEU A 63 4.39 -2.80 6.02
C LEU A 63 5.60 -2.85 6.95
N SER A 64 6.05 -1.68 7.42
CA SER A 64 7.03 -1.59 8.50
C SER A 64 6.38 -1.90 9.85
N ASP A 65 7.21 -2.24 10.85
CA ASP A 65 6.73 -2.45 12.22
C ASP A 65 6.05 -1.21 12.79
N ASP A 66 6.56 -0.02 12.46
CA ASP A 66 5.97 1.26 12.89
C ASP A 66 4.60 1.50 12.24
N GLU A 67 4.43 1.17 10.95
CA GLU A 67 3.15 1.25 10.24
C GLU A 67 2.12 0.26 10.83
N ILE A 68 2.54 -0.95 11.13
CA ILE A 68 1.69 -1.98 11.78
C ILE A 68 1.29 -1.51 13.18
N ALA A 69 2.21 -0.97 13.95
CA ALA A 69 1.94 -0.45 15.29
C ALA A 69 0.96 0.73 15.23
N MET A 70 1.18 1.68 14.32
CA MET A 70 0.29 2.83 14.08
C MET A 70 -1.13 2.38 13.75
N LEU A 71 -1.30 1.53 12.75
CA LEU A 71 -2.61 1.02 12.35
C LEU A 71 -3.29 0.26 13.49
N THR A 72 -2.54 -0.55 14.23
CA THR A 72 -3.06 -1.37 15.34
C THR A 72 -3.58 -0.49 16.47
N VAL A 73 -2.81 0.51 16.89
CA VAL A 73 -3.23 1.40 17.99
C VAL A 73 -4.41 2.27 17.57
N VAL A 74 -4.45 2.76 16.34
CA VAL A 74 -5.58 3.53 15.82
C VAL A 74 -6.84 2.66 15.75
N ARG A 75 -6.74 1.45 15.21
CA ARG A 75 -7.87 0.51 15.12
C ARG A 75 -8.45 0.15 16.50
N LYS A 76 -7.60 0.07 17.51
CA LYS A 76 -8.01 -0.24 18.89
C LYS A 76 -8.92 0.82 19.50
N HIS A 77 -8.72 2.09 19.17
CA HIS A 77 -9.37 3.22 19.87
C HIS A 77 -10.44 3.94 19.05
N PHE A 78 -10.39 3.91 17.73
CA PHE A 78 -11.37 4.57 16.88
C PHE A 78 -12.50 3.61 16.46
N LYS A 79 -13.73 4.13 16.37
CA LYS A 79 -14.89 3.36 15.91
C LYS A 79 -14.77 3.00 14.43
N LYS A 80 -14.26 3.94 13.63
CA LYS A 80 -14.06 3.79 12.18
C LYS A 80 -12.63 4.14 11.81
N VAL A 81 -12.04 3.32 10.97
CA VAL A 81 -10.69 3.53 10.44
C VAL A 81 -10.73 3.42 8.93
N VAL A 82 -10.34 4.48 8.26
CA VAL A 82 -10.16 4.52 6.80
C VAL A 82 -8.67 4.55 6.51
N LEU A 83 -8.20 3.59 5.75
CA LEU A 83 -6.82 3.51 5.30
C LEU A 83 -6.69 4.03 3.88
N LEU A 84 -5.79 4.96 3.66
CA LEU A 84 -5.40 5.45 2.34
C LEU A 84 -4.02 4.91 1.98
N LEU A 85 -3.91 4.30 0.82
CA LEU A 85 -2.64 3.80 0.28
C LEU A 85 -2.17 4.77 -0.82
N ASN A 86 -1.26 5.67 -0.47
CA ASN A 86 -0.62 6.61 -1.40
C ASN A 86 0.70 6.00 -1.89
N VAL A 87 0.60 5.04 -2.77
CA VAL A 87 1.69 4.16 -3.19
C VAL A 87 1.74 4.08 -4.72
N GLY A 88 2.93 3.85 -5.28
CA GLY A 88 3.11 3.69 -6.72
C GLY A 88 2.86 2.27 -7.22
N ASN A 89 3.03 1.29 -6.35
CA ASN A 89 2.89 -0.14 -6.64
C ASN A 89 1.91 -0.80 -5.68
N ILE A 90 1.50 -2.04 -5.99
CA ILE A 90 0.77 -2.85 -5.01
C ILE A 90 1.68 -3.18 -3.82
N ILE A 91 1.09 -3.30 -2.64
CA ILE A 91 1.77 -3.71 -1.41
C ILE A 91 1.08 -4.92 -0.79
N ASP A 92 1.76 -5.60 0.12
CA ASP A 92 1.18 -6.72 0.86
C ASP A 92 -0.03 -6.28 1.69
N MET A 93 -1.13 -6.98 1.56
CA MET A 93 -2.38 -6.69 2.24
C MET A 93 -2.62 -7.57 3.48
N THR A 94 -1.69 -8.45 3.82
CA THR A 94 -1.87 -9.45 4.90
C THR A 94 -2.11 -8.78 6.25
N ASP A 95 -1.22 -7.88 6.65
CA ASP A 95 -1.37 -7.16 7.92
C ASP A 95 -2.52 -6.17 7.90
N ILE A 96 -2.77 -5.51 6.78
CA ILE A 96 -3.92 -4.62 6.60
C ILE A 96 -5.22 -5.40 6.83
N ASN A 97 -5.36 -6.56 6.22
CA ASN A 97 -6.55 -7.40 6.38
C ASN A 97 -6.69 -7.97 7.81
N ARG A 98 -5.57 -8.31 8.45
CA ARG A 98 -5.56 -8.77 9.85
C ARG A 98 -6.01 -7.68 10.82
N ILE A 99 -5.56 -6.44 10.61
CA ILE A 99 -5.95 -5.27 11.43
C ILE A 99 -7.39 -4.85 11.12
N ALA A 100 -7.86 -5.09 9.91
CA ALA A 100 -9.22 -4.88 9.43
C ALA A 100 -9.72 -3.42 9.59
N PRO A 101 -9.14 -2.44 8.87
CA PRO A 101 -9.75 -1.13 8.75
C PRO A 101 -11.15 -1.25 8.12
N ASP A 102 -12.03 -0.29 8.42
CA ASP A 102 -13.41 -0.32 7.90
C ASP A 102 -13.49 -0.02 6.40
N ALA A 103 -12.51 0.69 5.86
CA ALA A 103 -12.35 0.94 4.43
C ALA A 103 -10.88 1.10 4.06
N VAL A 104 -10.54 0.65 2.84
CA VAL A 104 -9.23 0.86 2.23
C VAL A 104 -9.43 1.54 0.88
N LEU A 105 -8.69 2.60 0.63
CA LEU A 105 -8.68 3.31 -0.65
C LEU A 105 -7.25 3.33 -1.21
N TYR A 106 -7.04 2.70 -2.35
CA TYR A 106 -5.83 2.88 -3.14
C TYR A 106 -5.91 4.24 -3.85
N VAL A 107 -5.17 5.20 -3.33
CA VAL A 107 -5.12 6.57 -3.88
C VAL A 107 -4.12 6.63 -5.03
N TRP A 108 -3.18 5.69 -5.04
CA TRP A 108 -2.01 5.69 -5.91
C TRP A 108 -1.20 6.99 -5.73
N GLN A 109 -0.52 7.42 -6.77
CA GLN A 109 0.21 8.68 -6.78
C GLN A 109 -0.56 9.72 -7.58
N GLY A 110 -1.33 10.51 -6.86
CA GLY A 110 -2.10 11.60 -7.45
C GLY A 110 -1.19 12.73 -7.92
N GLY A 111 -1.50 13.34 -9.08
CA GLY A 111 -0.82 14.55 -9.54
C GLY A 111 -1.16 15.78 -8.67
N MET A 112 -0.94 16.99 -9.22
CA MET A 112 -1.11 18.25 -8.49
C MET A 112 -2.48 18.44 -7.82
N THR A 113 -3.53 17.81 -8.32
CA THR A 113 -4.89 17.87 -7.75
C THR A 113 -5.32 16.58 -7.05
N GLY A 114 -4.41 15.63 -6.85
CA GLY A 114 -4.70 14.31 -6.26
C GLY A 114 -5.34 14.40 -4.89
N GLY A 115 -4.83 15.26 -4.01
CA GLY A 115 -5.42 15.49 -2.69
C GLY A 115 -6.87 15.96 -2.74
N LYS A 116 -7.21 16.82 -3.73
CA LYS A 116 -8.60 17.26 -3.93
C LYS A 116 -9.50 16.09 -4.36
N GLY A 117 -9.05 15.27 -5.31
CA GLY A 117 -9.77 14.08 -5.75
C GLY A 117 -10.02 13.11 -4.61
N THR A 118 -9.01 12.84 -3.80
CA THR A 118 -9.11 12.00 -2.60
C THR A 118 -10.12 12.56 -1.60
N ALA A 119 -10.08 13.86 -1.32
CA ALA A 119 -11.03 14.52 -0.43
C ALA A 119 -12.46 14.46 -0.97
N ASP A 120 -12.68 14.63 -2.27
CA ASP A 120 -14.00 14.54 -2.90
C ASP A 120 -14.59 13.09 -2.76
N VAL A 121 -13.75 12.05 -2.83
CA VAL A 121 -14.16 10.66 -2.56
C VAL A 121 -14.46 10.45 -1.09
N LEU A 122 -13.56 10.84 -0.18
CA LEU A 122 -13.71 10.65 1.26
C LEU A 122 -14.96 11.35 1.82
N THR A 123 -15.31 12.50 1.28
CA THR A 123 -16.50 13.25 1.68
C THR A 123 -17.80 12.75 1.02
N GLY A 124 -17.71 11.77 0.14
CA GLY A 124 -18.86 11.24 -0.60
C GLY A 124 -19.39 12.15 -1.69
N LYS A 125 -18.66 13.21 -2.04
CA LYS A 125 -19.02 14.11 -3.14
C LYS A 125 -18.94 13.42 -4.50
N VAL A 126 -17.98 12.48 -4.62
CA VAL A 126 -17.78 11.66 -5.82
C VAL A 126 -17.65 10.20 -5.39
N SER A 127 -18.32 9.30 -6.08
CA SER A 127 -18.12 7.85 -5.91
C SER A 127 -16.80 7.44 -6.59
N PRO A 128 -15.95 6.61 -5.93
CA PRO A 128 -14.74 6.13 -6.57
C PRO A 128 -15.09 5.23 -7.77
N SER A 129 -14.64 5.60 -8.95
CA SER A 129 -14.87 4.85 -10.19
C SER A 129 -13.65 4.06 -10.67
N GLY A 130 -12.51 4.27 -10.02
CA GLY A 130 -11.28 3.55 -10.32
C GLY A 130 -11.40 2.07 -10.02
N LYS A 131 -10.77 1.25 -10.87
CA LYS A 131 -10.66 -0.19 -10.71
C LYS A 131 -9.20 -0.56 -10.50
N LEU A 132 -8.97 -1.63 -9.74
CA LEU A 132 -7.63 -2.14 -9.49
C LEU A 132 -6.98 -2.59 -10.83
N PRO A 133 -5.84 -2.00 -11.22
CA PRO A 133 -5.18 -2.35 -12.49
C PRO A 133 -4.32 -3.60 -12.39
N ASP A 134 -4.24 -4.20 -11.20
CA ASP A 134 -3.44 -5.36 -10.88
C ASP A 134 -4.26 -6.43 -10.17
N THR A 135 -3.74 -7.66 -10.16
CA THR A 135 -4.20 -8.71 -9.25
C THR A 135 -3.35 -8.67 -8.00
N ILE A 136 -3.96 -8.58 -6.83
CA ILE A 136 -3.27 -8.70 -5.55
C ILE A 136 -3.42 -10.14 -5.06
N ALA A 137 -2.31 -10.86 -4.96
CA ALA A 137 -2.26 -12.21 -4.44
C ALA A 137 -2.18 -12.23 -2.91
N TYR A 138 -2.40 -13.41 -2.30
CA TYR A 138 -2.23 -13.59 -0.85
C TYR A 138 -0.78 -13.46 -0.40
N LYS A 139 0.18 -13.84 -1.27
CA LYS A 139 1.62 -13.84 -0.95
C LYS A 139 2.43 -13.39 -2.15
N ALA A 140 3.58 -12.78 -1.92
CA ALA A 140 4.53 -12.45 -2.99
C ALA A 140 4.93 -13.69 -3.80
N SER A 141 5.14 -14.83 -3.14
CA SER A 141 5.48 -16.10 -3.82
C SER A 141 4.36 -16.71 -4.66
N ASP A 142 3.17 -16.12 -4.66
CA ASP A 142 2.07 -16.57 -5.52
C ASP A 142 2.12 -15.97 -6.92
N TYR A 143 2.94 -14.93 -7.12
CA TYR A 143 3.18 -14.36 -8.44
C TYR A 143 4.15 -15.24 -9.23
N PRO A 144 3.83 -15.57 -10.49
CA PRO A 144 4.67 -16.47 -11.30
C PRO A 144 6.08 -15.91 -11.55
N SER A 145 6.22 -14.58 -11.58
CA SER A 145 7.52 -13.90 -11.73
C SER A 145 8.44 -14.03 -10.52
N ASP A 146 7.93 -14.28 -9.32
CA ASP A 146 8.75 -14.35 -8.08
C ASP A 146 9.91 -15.35 -8.19
N ALA A 147 9.73 -16.41 -8.95
CA ALA A 147 10.73 -17.46 -9.11
C ALA A 147 12.01 -17.01 -9.85
N ASN A 148 11.91 -16.03 -10.74
CA ASN A 148 13.01 -15.63 -11.63
C ASN A 148 13.23 -14.13 -11.75
N PHE A 149 12.40 -13.30 -11.13
CA PHE A 149 12.55 -11.85 -11.18
C PHE A 149 13.88 -11.39 -10.55
N GLY A 150 14.68 -10.66 -11.34
CA GLY A 150 15.95 -10.09 -10.88
C GLY A 150 17.02 -11.10 -10.42
N ARG A 151 16.89 -12.40 -10.73
CA ARG A 151 17.82 -13.42 -10.23
C ARG A 151 19.04 -13.65 -11.14
N GLU A 152 18.98 -13.25 -12.37
CA GLU A 152 20.07 -13.38 -13.32
C GLU A 152 20.52 -12.00 -13.83
N GLU A 153 21.81 -11.67 -13.61
CA GLU A 153 22.35 -10.34 -13.93
C GLU A 153 22.38 -10.00 -15.43
N ASN A 154 22.41 -11.02 -16.29
CA ASN A 154 22.71 -10.82 -17.71
C ASN A 154 21.58 -11.23 -18.66
N ARG A 155 20.42 -11.66 -18.11
CA ARG A 155 19.28 -12.04 -18.95
C ARG A 155 17.98 -12.03 -18.18
N ASP A 156 16.91 -11.65 -18.87
CA ASP A 156 15.54 -11.80 -18.38
C ASP A 156 14.92 -13.06 -18.97
N ILE A 157 14.28 -13.85 -18.11
CA ILE A 157 13.58 -15.07 -18.50
C ILE A 157 12.09 -14.79 -18.52
N TYR A 158 11.51 -14.67 -19.70
CA TYR A 158 10.07 -14.46 -19.90
C TYR A 158 9.27 -15.75 -19.70
N ALA A 159 9.35 -16.32 -18.50
CA ALA A 159 8.73 -17.61 -18.17
C ALA A 159 7.20 -17.58 -18.17
N GLU A 160 6.62 -16.40 -18.01
CA GLU A 160 5.17 -16.20 -17.94
C GLU A 160 4.51 -16.22 -19.32
N ASP A 161 5.29 -15.97 -20.40
CA ASP A 161 4.77 -15.85 -21.77
C ASP A 161 3.55 -14.90 -21.82
N ILE A 162 2.41 -15.34 -22.34
CA ILE A 162 1.17 -14.55 -22.39
C ILE A 162 0.43 -14.50 -21.06
N TYR A 163 0.80 -15.32 -20.09
CA TYR A 163 0.14 -15.45 -18.80
C TYR A 163 0.70 -14.49 -17.76
N VAL A 164 0.77 -13.20 -18.11
CA VAL A 164 1.21 -12.14 -17.21
C VAL A 164 0.05 -11.62 -16.37
N GLY A 165 0.29 -11.39 -15.08
CA GLY A 165 -0.67 -10.79 -14.15
C GLY A 165 -1.98 -11.58 -14.05
N TYR A 166 -3.13 -10.92 -14.23
CA TYR A 166 -4.45 -11.56 -14.09
C TYR A 166 -4.66 -12.76 -15.02
N ARG A 167 -4.00 -12.81 -16.19
CA ARG A 167 -4.14 -13.95 -17.11
C ARG A 167 -3.60 -15.24 -16.50
N TYR A 168 -2.51 -15.15 -15.73
CA TYR A 168 -2.01 -16.30 -14.98
C TYR A 168 -2.99 -16.73 -13.90
N PHE A 169 -3.40 -15.79 -13.06
CA PHE A 169 -4.28 -16.10 -11.93
C PHE A 169 -5.63 -16.65 -12.39
N GLU A 170 -6.27 -16.03 -13.38
CA GLU A 170 -7.56 -16.50 -13.90
C GLU A 170 -7.49 -17.88 -14.56
N THR A 171 -6.33 -18.24 -15.10
CA THR A 171 -6.14 -19.52 -15.78
C THR A 171 -5.71 -20.65 -14.86
N PHE A 172 -4.76 -20.37 -13.95
CA PHE A 172 -4.06 -21.43 -13.22
C PHE A 172 -4.14 -21.35 -11.70
N ALA A 173 -4.48 -20.20 -11.12
CA ALA A 173 -4.27 -19.94 -9.70
C ALA A 173 -5.31 -19.01 -9.06
N LYS A 174 -6.59 -19.20 -9.39
CA LYS A 174 -7.68 -18.36 -8.86
C LYS A 174 -7.76 -18.34 -7.34
N GLU A 175 -7.43 -19.44 -6.71
CA GLU A 175 -7.41 -19.60 -5.25
C GLU A 175 -6.34 -18.78 -4.56
N LYS A 176 -5.35 -18.27 -5.30
CA LYS A 176 -4.27 -17.41 -4.79
C LYS A 176 -4.61 -15.93 -4.83
N VAL A 177 -5.74 -15.56 -5.40
CA VAL A 177 -6.16 -14.17 -5.58
C VAL A 177 -6.83 -13.64 -4.32
N LEU A 178 -6.30 -12.56 -3.77
CA LEU A 178 -6.91 -11.81 -2.67
C LEU A 178 -7.85 -10.72 -3.21
N TYR A 179 -7.37 -9.91 -4.16
CA TYR A 179 -8.18 -8.92 -4.89
C TYR A 179 -7.93 -9.09 -6.40
N PRO A 180 -8.97 -9.35 -7.20
CA PRO A 180 -8.80 -9.58 -8.62
C PRO A 180 -8.53 -8.28 -9.38
N PHE A 181 -7.89 -8.42 -10.54
CA PHE A 181 -7.84 -7.34 -11.53
C PHE A 181 -9.25 -6.79 -11.80
N GLY A 182 -9.37 -5.47 -11.87
CA GLY A 182 -10.67 -4.82 -12.08
C GLY A 182 -11.54 -4.69 -10.81
N PHE A 183 -11.04 -5.10 -9.65
CA PHE A 183 -11.77 -4.94 -8.38
C PHE A 183 -12.04 -3.47 -8.07
N GLY A 184 -13.22 -3.20 -7.52
CA GLY A 184 -13.63 -1.88 -7.04
C GLY A 184 -15.12 -1.89 -6.67
N LEU A 185 -15.53 -0.93 -5.85
CA LEU A 185 -16.90 -0.87 -5.31
C LEU A 185 -17.93 -0.23 -6.24
N SER A 186 -17.48 0.37 -7.35
CA SER A 186 -18.37 1.06 -8.29
C SER A 186 -18.14 0.59 -9.73
#